data_5f2d02f0d07f2ed3b9e51c4dd9aa9d6d
#
_entry.id   5f2d02f0d07f2ed3b9e51c4dd9aa9d6d
#
_cell.length_a   1.000
_cell.length_b   1.000
_cell.length_c   1.000
_cell.angle_alpha   90.00
_cell.angle_beta   90.00
_cell.angle_gamma   90.00
#
_symmetry.space_group_name_H-M   'P 1'
#
loop_
_entity.id
_entity.type
_entity.pdbx_description
1 polymer ?
#
loop_
_entity_poly.entity_id
_entity_poly.type
_entity_poly.pdbx_seq_one_letter_code
_entity_poly.pdbx_strand_id
1 'polypeptide(L)'
;IESRYNDVLKGEDGLQLTYEVGGGRNYEAQVLKSPVPGRDLTLTIDATIQYIAEKELDRAIHEHRADWGSVIVMDPSTGEILGLANWPTYDLNNYPYPQEAWMNRAIQASYEPGSTFKIVTAAAARERGRVGYSELFDCSAGFIRVGGTVITDHERVGILSFPQVIIHSSNVGTVQFAQRLSIPEYFNIIKAFGFGARTGIDLPREASGTVHPPEKWN
;
A
#
# COMPACT_ATOMS: atom_id res chain seq x y z
N ILE A 1 -11.23 2.16 10.65
CA ILE A 1 -10.92 1.73 12.05
C ILE A 1 -12.22 1.44 12.77
N GLU A 2 -13.12 2.43 12.94
CA GLU A 2 -14.37 2.29 13.70
C GLU A 2 -15.22 1.10 13.22
N SER A 3 -15.42 0.97 11.91
CA SER A 3 -16.17 -0.14 11.32
C SER A 3 -15.59 -1.53 11.67
N ARG A 4 -14.28 -1.63 11.76
CA ARG A 4 -13.58 -2.89 12.06
C ARG A 4 -13.58 -3.23 13.53
N TYR A 5 -13.48 -2.21 14.37
CA TYR A 5 -13.35 -2.36 15.83
C TYR A 5 -14.59 -1.89 16.59
N ASN A 6 -15.73 -1.78 15.91
CA ASN A 6 -16.97 -1.31 16.54
C ASN A 6 -17.35 -2.10 17.80
N ASP A 7 -17.16 -3.42 17.79
CA ASP A 7 -17.48 -4.28 18.95
C ASP A 7 -16.60 -4.00 20.18
N VAL A 8 -15.41 -3.41 19.95
CA VAL A 8 -14.50 -2.99 21.03
C VAL A 8 -14.81 -1.57 21.48
N LEU A 9 -15.08 -0.68 20.52
CA LEU A 9 -15.24 0.75 20.76
C LEU A 9 -16.62 1.15 21.24
N LYS A 10 -17.66 0.40 20.83
CA LYS A 10 -19.06 0.74 21.05
C LYS A 10 -19.43 0.40 22.47
N GLY A 11 -19.34 0.49 23.47
CA GLY A 11 -19.94 0.15 24.76
C GLY A 11 -21.37 -0.41 24.70
N GLU A 12 -22.02 -0.48 25.80
CA GLU A 12 -23.42 -0.86 25.92
C GLU A 12 -24.25 0.35 26.36
N ASP A 13 -25.38 0.55 25.66
CA ASP A 13 -26.29 1.64 26.01
C ASP A 13 -26.95 1.36 27.36
N GLY A 14 -27.03 2.40 28.20
CA GLY A 14 -27.82 2.39 29.40
C GLY A 14 -29.31 2.56 29.09
N LEU A 15 -30.15 2.28 30.06
CA LEU A 15 -31.58 2.50 30.01
C LEU A 15 -32.00 3.37 31.19
N GLN A 16 -32.69 4.48 30.91
CA GLN A 16 -33.18 5.41 31.88
C GLN A 16 -34.68 5.63 31.65
N LEU A 17 -35.46 5.50 32.72
CA LEU A 17 -36.85 5.92 32.72
C LEU A 17 -36.97 7.32 33.23
N THR A 18 -37.60 8.20 32.42
CA THR A 18 -37.89 9.59 32.83
C THR A 18 -39.39 9.75 32.97
N TYR A 19 -39.86 10.25 34.11
CA TYR A 19 -41.27 10.49 34.37
C TYR A 19 -41.49 11.88 34.97
N GLU A 20 -42.67 12.43 34.67
CA GLU A 20 -43.09 13.75 35.20
C GLU A 20 -43.60 13.60 36.61
N VAL A 21 -43.18 14.51 37.49
CA VAL A 21 -43.58 14.54 38.90
C VAL A 21 -44.30 15.84 39.22
N GLY A 22 -45.48 15.73 39.84
CA GLY A 22 -46.20 16.87 40.41
C GLY A 22 -46.93 17.79 39.42
N GLY A 23 -47.25 17.35 38.19
CA GLY A 23 -48.06 18.12 37.24
C GLY A 23 -47.39 19.41 36.71
N GLY A 24 -46.06 19.47 36.76
CA GLY A 24 -45.25 20.61 36.32
C GLY A 24 -44.07 20.21 35.44
N ARG A 25 -43.14 21.11 35.21
CA ARG A 25 -41.95 20.84 34.37
C ARG A 25 -40.82 20.08 35.09
N ASN A 26 -41.12 19.38 36.18
CA ASN A 26 -40.15 18.60 36.91
C ASN A 26 -40.17 17.17 36.43
N TYR A 27 -38.96 16.67 36.05
CA TYR A 27 -38.79 15.27 35.62
C TYR A 27 -37.82 14.60 36.59
N GLU A 28 -38.20 13.42 37.02
CA GLU A 28 -37.29 12.53 37.71
C GLU A 28 -36.81 11.42 36.76
N ALA A 29 -35.58 11.00 36.95
CA ALA A 29 -34.95 9.98 36.13
C ALA A 29 -34.50 8.79 37.00
N GLN A 30 -34.98 7.61 36.65
CA GLN A 30 -34.54 6.37 37.25
C GLN A 30 -33.67 5.59 36.28
N VAL A 31 -32.40 5.35 36.62
CA VAL A 31 -31.51 4.50 35.85
C VAL A 31 -31.90 3.06 36.03
N LEU A 32 -32.38 2.41 34.97
CA LEU A 32 -32.77 0.99 34.96
C LEU A 32 -31.60 0.08 34.61
N LYS A 33 -30.72 0.56 33.73
CA LYS A 33 -29.45 -0.10 33.34
C LYS A 33 -28.38 0.98 33.20
N SER A 34 -27.26 0.83 33.88
CA SER A 34 -26.13 1.71 33.70
C SER A 34 -25.45 1.45 32.35
N PRO A 35 -25.00 2.51 31.64
CA PRO A 35 -24.21 2.33 30.42
C PRO A 35 -22.87 1.69 30.78
N VAL A 36 -22.34 0.90 29.85
CA VAL A 36 -20.96 0.38 29.90
C VAL A 36 -20.15 1.06 28.84
N PRO A 37 -19.09 1.80 29.19
CA PRO A 37 -18.25 2.47 28.18
C PRO A 37 -17.54 1.44 27.28
N GLY A 38 -17.29 1.82 26.04
CA GLY A 38 -16.43 1.06 25.14
C GLY A 38 -14.97 1.04 25.63
N ARG A 39 -14.18 0.21 24.98
CA ARG A 39 -12.74 0.11 25.29
C ARG A 39 -11.91 1.04 24.41
N ASP A 40 -10.75 1.41 24.90
CA ASP A 40 -9.76 2.16 24.13
C ASP A 40 -9.09 1.26 23.07
N LEU A 41 -8.70 1.86 21.97
CA LEU A 41 -7.92 1.23 20.91
C LEU A 41 -6.61 2.00 20.74
N THR A 42 -5.49 1.34 20.98
CA THR A 42 -4.15 1.88 20.68
C THR A 42 -3.70 1.42 19.31
N LEU A 43 -3.30 2.37 18.46
CA LEU A 43 -2.78 2.11 17.13
C LEU A 43 -1.26 2.26 17.11
N THR A 44 -0.62 1.70 16.08
CA THR A 44 0.82 1.87 15.81
C THR A 44 1.13 3.21 15.16
N ILE A 45 0.11 3.94 14.70
CA ILE A 45 0.26 5.24 14.04
C ILE A 45 0.91 6.26 14.98
N ASP A 46 2.03 6.84 14.54
CA ASP A 46 2.65 8.01 15.15
C ASP A 46 2.04 9.29 14.58
N ALA A 47 1.50 10.15 15.43
CA ALA A 47 0.79 11.38 14.99
C ALA A 47 1.70 12.34 14.21
N THR A 48 2.98 12.40 14.55
CA THR A 48 3.94 13.28 13.85
C THR A 48 4.28 12.74 12.48
N ILE A 49 4.53 11.43 12.38
CA ILE A 49 4.81 10.75 11.10
C ILE A 49 3.58 10.84 10.19
N GLN A 50 2.39 10.60 10.72
CA GLN A 50 1.13 10.71 9.98
C GLN A 50 0.95 12.12 9.41
N TYR A 51 1.12 13.15 10.24
CA TYR A 51 1.01 14.54 9.79
C TYR A 51 2.00 14.88 8.67
N ILE A 52 3.26 14.42 8.80
CA ILE A 52 4.28 14.65 7.77
C ILE A 52 3.88 13.92 6.49
N ALA A 53 3.43 12.66 6.58
CA ALA A 53 3.01 11.88 5.42
C ALA A 53 1.83 12.55 4.67
N GLU A 54 0.83 13.03 5.38
CA GLU A 54 -0.31 13.75 4.80
C GLU A 54 0.11 15.05 4.11
N LYS A 55 0.93 15.86 4.78
CA LYS A 55 1.41 17.14 4.26
C LYS A 55 2.26 16.95 2.98
N GLU A 56 3.18 16.00 2.98
CA GLU A 56 4.06 15.78 1.83
C GLU A 56 3.29 15.11 0.67
N LEU A 57 2.32 14.25 0.97
CA LEU A 57 1.43 13.70 -0.05
C LEU A 57 0.61 14.79 -0.73
N ASP A 58 -0.03 15.67 0.05
CA ASP A 58 -0.80 16.80 -0.48
C ASP A 58 0.06 17.68 -1.40
N ARG A 59 1.27 18.03 -0.96
CA ARG A 59 2.22 18.78 -1.75
C ARG A 59 2.55 18.09 -3.08
N ALA A 60 2.89 16.80 -3.02
CA ALA A 60 3.26 16.02 -4.20
C ALA A 60 2.10 15.89 -5.21
N ILE A 61 0.88 15.67 -4.75
CA ILE A 61 -0.33 15.62 -5.58
C ILE A 61 -0.49 16.92 -6.38
N HIS A 62 -0.39 18.06 -5.72
CA HIS A 62 -0.55 19.36 -6.36
C HIS A 62 0.61 19.70 -7.31
N GLU A 63 1.84 19.43 -6.91
CA GLU A 63 3.05 19.67 -7.72
C GLU A 63 3.03 18.86 -9.01
N HIS A 64 2.66 17.59 -8.92
CA HIS A 64 2.67 16.66 -10.05
C HIS A 64 1.32 16.53 -10.76
N ARG A 65 0.27 17.22 -10.27
CA ARG A 65 -1.10 17.14 -10.80
C ARG A 65 -1.59 15.69 -10.89
N ALA A 66 -1.31 14.91 -9.84
CA ALA A 66 -1.70 13.51 -9.78
C ALA A 66 -3.18 13.40 -9.37
N ASP A 67 -3.89 12.41 -9.92
CA ASP A 67 -5.30 12.16 -9.61
C ASP A 67 -5.48 11.53 -8.22
N TRP A 68 -4.50 10.77 -7.77
CA TRP A 68 -4.49 10.14 -6.46
C TRP A 68 -3.07 9.74 -6.02
N GLY A 69 -2.92 9.48 -4.75
CA GLY A 69 -1.68 8.99 -4.18
C GLY A 69 -1.87 8.38 -2.80
N SER A 70 -0.86 7.66 -2.35
CA SER A 70 -0.81 7.09 -1.01
C SER A 70 0.62 7.12 -0.48
N VAL A 71 0.76 7.30 0.83
CA VAL A 71 2.02 7.15 1.55
C VAL A 71 1.82 6.14 2.67
N ILE A 72 2.71 5.17 2.76
CA ILE A 72 2.79 4.21 3.86
C ILE A 72 4.17 4.34 4.49
N VAL A 73 4.22 4.57 5.79
CA VAL A 73 5.46 4.56 6.57
C VAL A 73 5.41 3.35 7.50
N MET A 74 6.39 2.46 7.37
CA MET A 74 6.44 1.19 8.09
C MET A 74 7.78 1.04 8.79
N ASP A 75 7.78 0.50 9.99
CA ASP A 75 9.00 0.00 10.63
C ASP A 75 9.39 -1.34 9.97
N PRO A 76 10.56 -1.43 9.33
CA PRO A 76 10.97 -2.66 8.65
C PRO A 76 11.32 -3.81 9.60
N SER A 77 11.53 -3.53 10.89
CA SER A 77 11.90 -4.53 11.88
C SER A 77 10.68 -5.24 12.47
N THR A 78 9.57 -4.51 12.61
CA THR A 78 8.33 -5.01 13.25
C THR A 78 7.19 -5.21 12.28
N GLY A 79 7.19 -4.47 11.15
CA GLY A 79 6.08 -4.40 10.20
C GLY A 79 4.97 -3.45 10.65
N GLU A 80 5.15 -2.72 11.75
CA GLU A 80 4.19 -1.74 12.24
C GLU A 80 4.02 -0.57 11.28
N ILE A 81 2.78 -0.20 11.01
CA ILE A 81 2.45 0.98 10.20
C ILE A 81 2.46 2.20 11.10
N LEU A 82 3.43 3.08 10.89
CA LEU A 82 3.62 4.33 11.63
C LEU A 82 2.88 5.51 11.02
N GLY A 83 2.57 5.44 9.72
CA GLY A 83 1.79 6.43 9.01
C GLY A 83 1.15 5.82 7.75
N LEU A 84 -0.09 6.22 7.45
CA LEU A 84 -0.83 5.78 6.27
C LEU A 84 -1.72 6.91 5.78
N ALA A 85 -1.30 7.59 4.72
CA ALA A 85 -2.02 8.69 4.11
C ALA A 85 -2.53 8.33 2.72
N ASN A 86 -3.70 8.87 2.35
CA ASN A 86 -4.30 8.72 1.04
C ASN A 86 -4.77 10.07 0.51
N TRP A 87 -4.71 10.26 -0.81
CA TRP A 87 -5.34 11.36 -1.52
C TRP A 87 -6.24 10.83 -2.65
N PRO A 88 -7.44 11.38 -2.89
CA PRO A 88 -8.10 12.41 -2.11
C PRO A 88 -8.44 11.94 -0.70
N THR A 89 -8.48 12.91 0.22
CA THR A 89 -8.82 12.70 1.63
C THR A 89 -10.09 13.47 2.00
N TYR A 90 -10.57 13.32 3.22
CA TYR A 90 -11.77 13.98 3.73
C TYR A 90 -11.60 14.34 5.21
N ASP A 91 -12.30 15.38 5.63
CA ASP A 91 -12.41 15.77 7.03
C ASP A 91 -13.61 15.05 7.65
N LEU A 92 -13.36 14.21 8.67
CA LEU A 92 -14.39 13.46 9.40
C LEU A 92 -15.42 14.36 10.08
N ASN A 93 -15.09 15.62 10.35
CA ASN A 93 -15.98 16.60 10.98
C ASN A 93 -16.86 17.33 9.97
N ASN A 94 -16.64 17.13 8.67
CA ASN A 94 -17.33 17.87 7.61
C ASN A 94 -18.03 16.89 6.63
N TYR A 95 -19.22 16.46 6.98
CA TYR A 95 -20.06 15.57 6.15
C TYR A 95 -21.01 16.41 5.27
N PRO A 96 -21.33 16.01 4.00
CA PRO A 96 -20.92 14.75 3.34
C PRO A 96 -19.53 14.83 2.69
N TYR A 97 -18.80 13.71 2.72
CA TYR A 97 -17.50 13.60 2.07
C TYR A 97 -17.63 13.21 0.59
N PRO A 98 -16.69 13.62 -0.28
CA PRO A 98 -16.61 13.10 -1.64
C PRO A 98 -16.47 11.57 -1.64
N GLN A 99 -17.24 10.88 -2.49
CA GLN A 99 -17.24 9.41 -2.53
C GLN A 99 -15.86 8.86 -2.90
N GLU A 100 -15.10 9.58 -3.72
CA GLU A 100 -13.75 9.23 -4.14
C GLU A 100 -12.75 9.17 -2.97
N ALA A 101 -13.02 9.92 -1.90
CA ALA A 101 -12.18 9.97 -0.71
C ALA A 101 -12.40 8.79 0.26
N TRP A 102 -13.46 7.99 0.08
CA TRP A 102 -13.77 6.88 0.99
C TRP A 102 -12.87 5.66 0.79
N MET A 103 -12.20 5.57 -0.34
CA MET A 103 -11.35 4.44 -0.66
C MET A 103 -9.99 4.59 0.03
N ASN A 104 -9.64 3.66 0.91
CA ASN A 104 -8.26 3.54 1.38
C ASN A 104 -7.41 2.91 0.29
N ARG A 105 -6.88 3.76 -0.60
CA ARG A 105 -6.14 3.32 -1.78
C ARG A 105 -4.86 2.57 -1.43
N ALA A 106 -4.24 2.89 -0.31
CA ALA A 106 -3.03 2.21 0.16
C ALA A 106 -3.19 0.69 0.28
N ILE A 107 -4.41 0.21 0.57
CA ILE A 107 -4.70 -1.22 0.74
C ILE A 107 -5.74 -1.77 -0.25
N GLN A 108 -6.50 -0.92 -0.92
CA GLN A 108 -7.61 -1.34 -1.79
C GLN A 108 -7.31 -1.18 -3.28
N ALA A 109 -6.36 -0.32 -3.65
CA ALA A 109 -6.01 -0.11 -5.04
C ALA A 109 -5.00 -1.15 -5.53
N SER A 110 -5.29 -1.75 -6.68
CA SER A 110 -4.31 -2.54 -7.43
C SER A 110 -3.82 -1.71 -8.61
N TYR A 111 -2.51 -1.66 -8.79
CA TYR A 111 -1.88 -0.91 -9.87
C TYR A 111 -0.64 -1.64 -10.40
N GLU A 112 -0.19 -1.28 -11.59
CA GLU A 112 1.05 -1.81 -12.15
C GLU A 112 2.25 -1.16 -11.46
N PRO A 113 3.13 -1.93 -10.80
CA PRO A 113 4.23 -1.39 -10.00
C PRO A 113 5.31 -0.70 -10.82
N GLY A 114 5.34 -0.90 -12.13
CA GLY A 114 6.31 -0.29 -13.02
C GLY A 114 7.76 -0.63 -12.63
N SER A 115 8.70 0.37 -12.77
CA SER A 115 10.13 0.18 -12.49
C SER A 115 10.45 -0.19 -11.04
N THR A 116 9.54 0.02 -10.09
CA THR A 116 9.75 -0.43 -8.71
C THR A 116 9.85 -1.95 -8.62
N PHE A 117 9.20 -2.67 -9.54
CA PHE A 117 9.26 -4.13 -9.63
C PHE A 117 10.63 -4.68 -10.05
N LYS A 118 11.50 -3.85 -10.63
CA LYS A 118 12.88 -4.25 -10.99
C LYS A 118 13.70 -4.73 -9.79
N ILE A 119 13.39 -4.24 -8.59
CA ILE A 119 14.01 -4.71 -7.34
C ILE A 119 13.73 -6.20 -7.12
N VAL A 120 12.49 -6.65 -7.36
CA VAL A 120 12.11 -8.06 -7.25
C VAL A 120 12.84 -8.91 -8.30
N THR A 121 12.93 -8.40 -9.53
CA THR A 121 13.65 -9.07 -10.62
C THR A 121 15.15 -9.19 -10.30
N ALA A 122 15.75 -8.11 -9.79
CA ALA A 122 17.16 -8.10 -9.39
C ALA A 122 17.43 -9.06 -8.22
N ALA A 123 16.55 -9.07 -7.21
CA ALA A 123 16.63 -10.00 -6.10
C ALA A 123 16.55 -11.45 -6.58
N ALA A 124 15.60 -11.76 -7.48
CA ALA A 124 15.46 -13.07 -8.07
C ALA A 124 16.75 -13.53 -8.79
N ALA A 125 17.31 -12.67 -9.64
CA ALA A 125 18.53 -12.97 -10.38
C ALA A 125 19.73 -13.17 -9.44
N ARG A 126 19.85 -12.39 -8.38
CA ARG A 126 20.91 -12.54 -7.36
C ARG A 126 20.74 -13.80 -6.52
N GLU A 127 19.55 -14.04 -6.00
CA GLU A 127 19.22 -15.21 -5.17
C GLU A 127 19.51 -16.52 -5.91
N ARG A 128 19.23 -16.58 -7.21
CA ARG A 128 19.47 -17.73 -8.06
C ARG A 128 20.88 -17.79 -8.67
N GLY A 129 21.78 -16.88 -8.28
CA GLY A 129 23.15 -16.84 -8.78
C GLY A 129 23.25 -16.58 -10.29
N ARG A 130 22.20 -15.96 -10.88
CA ARG A 130 22.14 -15.68 -12.33
C ARG A 130 22.91 -14.45 -12.75
N VAL A 131 23.34 -13.63 -11.81
CA VAL A 131 24.06 -12.38 -12.06
C VAL A 131 25.12 -12.12 -10.99
N GLY A 132 26.31 -11.69 -11.43
CA GLY A 132 27.40 -11.21 -10.58
C GLY A 132 27.22 -9.73 -10.22
N TYR A 133 27.69 -9.31 -9.04
CA TYR A 133 27.59 -7.89 -8.64
C TYR A 133 28.35 -6.94 -9.58
N SER A 134 29.53 -7.37 -10.07
CA SER A 134 30.37 -6.60 -10.99
C SER A 134 30.12 -6.92 -12.47
N GLU A 135 29.09 -7.70 -12.77
CA GLU A 135 28.78 -8.10 -14.14
C GLU A 135 28.28 -6.90 -14.95
N LEU A 136 28.68 -6.86 -16.23
CA LEU A 136 28.37 -5.77 -17.14
C LEU A 136 27.27 -6.16 -18.13
N PHE A 137 26.38 -5.21 -18.41
CA PHE A 137 25.25 -5.34 -19.34
C PHE A 137 25.36 -4.25 -20.41
N ASP A 138 25.33 -4.63 -21.65
CA ASP A 138 25.32 -3.70 -22.76
C ASP A 138 23.91 -3.19 -23.04
N CYS A 139 23.69 -1.93 -22.66
CA CYS A 139 22.46 -1.19 -22.89
C CYS A 139 22.61 -0.11 -23.98
N SER A 140 23.74 -0.09 -24.71
CA SER A 140 24.10 0.98 -25.65
C SER A 140 23.09 1.14 -26.78
N ALA A 141 22.42 0.07 -27.21
CA ALA A 141 21.39 0.14 -28.23
C ALA A 141 20.15 0.93 -27.78
N GLY A 142 19.91 1.02 -26.44
CA GLY A 142 18.72 1.65 -25.87
C GLY A 142 17.42 0.88 -26.09
N PHE A 143 17.50 -0.32 -26.66
CA PHE A 143 16.35 -1.23 -26.82
C PHE A 143 16.78 -2.69 -26.83
N ILE A 144 15.84 -3.58 -26.54
CA ILE A 144 15.97 -5.03 -26.65
C ILE A 144 14.68 -5.62 -27.22
N ARG A 145 14.79 -6.73 -27.96
CA ARG A 145 13.62 -7.46 -28.51
C ARG A 145 13.39 -8.74 -27.73
N VAL A 146 12.16 -8.95 -27.28
CA VAL A 146 11.75 -10.14 -26.55
C VAL A 146 10.41 -10.60 -27.12
N GLY A 147 10.32 -11.83 -27.62
CA GLY A 147 9.08 -12.41 -28.12
C GLY A 147 8.32 -11.54 -29.15
N GLY A 148 9.02 -10.77 -29.97
CA GLY A 148 8.39 -9.86 -30.93
C GLY A 148 8.08 -8.45 -30.40
N THR A 149 8.16 -8.22 -29.11
CA THR A 149 8.00 -6.91 -28.48
C THR A 149 9.33 -6.18 -28.39
N VAL A 150 9.33 -4.88 -28.68
CA VAL A 150 10.48 -4.00 -28.49
C VAL A 150 10.36 -3.30 -27.15
N ILE A 151 11.32 -3.50 -26.28
CA ILE A 151 11.42 -2.86 -24.97
C ILE A 151 12.54 -1.82 -25.07
N THR A 152 12.25 -0.57 -24.69
CA THR A 152 13.19 0.54 -24.76
C THR A 152 13.56 1.07 -23.39
N ASP A 153 14.77 1.58 -23.27
CA ASP A 153 15.18 2.42 -22.16
C ASP A 153 14.62 3.84 -22.30
N HIS A 154 14.44 4.51 -21.18
CA HIS A 154 14.04 5.92 -21.17
C HIS A 154 15.16 6.82 -21.68
N GLU A 155 16.41 6.47 -21.35
CA GLU A 155 17.61 7.16 -21.76
C GLU A 155 18.64 6.18 -22.34
N ARG A 156 19.55 6.67 -23.19
CA ARG A 156 20.67 5.87 -23.67
C ARG A 156 21.79 5.87 -22.64
N VAL A 157 22.15 4.71 -22.12
CA VAL A 157 23.04 4.58 -20.95
C VAL A 157 24.35 3.82 -21.20
N GLY A 158 24.57 3.22 -22.33
CA GLY A 158 25.80 2.49 -22.62
C GLY A 158 25.94 1.17 -21.86
N ILE A 159 27.18 0.80 -21.45
CA ILE A 159 27.45 -0.42 -20.69
C ILE A 159 27.32 -0.13 -19.20
N LEU A 160 26.51 -0.90 -18.50
CA LEU A 160 26.20 -0.73 -17.08
C LEU A 160 26.59 -1.96 -16.27
N SER A 161 27.13 -1.78 -15.07
CA SER A 161 27.20 -2.85 -14.08
C SER A 161 25.82 -3.20 -13.54
N PHE A 162 25.67 -4.38 -12.93
CA PHE A 162 24.39 -4.80 -12.34
C PHE A 162 23.76 -3.74 -11.41
N PRO A 163 24.47 -3.12 -10.44
CA PRO A 163 23.90 -2.04 -9.65
C PRO A 163 23.49 -0.82 -10.49
N GLN A 164 24.29 -0.47 -11.50
CA GLN A 164 23.98 0.66 -12.37
C GLN A 164 22.72 0.43 -13.21
N VAL A 165 22.41 -0.81 -13.60
CA VAL A 165 21.14 -1.15 -14.26
C VAL A 165 19.95 -0.73 -13.40
N ILE A 166 20.03 -0.96 -12.09
CA ILE A 166 18.97 -0.59 -11.15
C ILE A 166 18.96 0.93 -10.90
N ILE A 167 20.11 1.56 -10.70
CA ILE A 167 20.25 3.01 -10.46
C ILE A 167 19.68 3.81 -11.65
N HIS A 168 20.03 3.43 -12.89
CA HIS A 168 19.53 4.07 -14.11
C HIS A 168 18.16 3.53 -14.54
N SER A 169 17.61 2.57 -13.81
CA SER A 169 16.32 1.96 -14.15
C SER A 169 16.26 1.43 -15.59
N SER A 170 17.39 0.87 -16.11
CA SER A 170 17.44 0.34 -17.47
C SER A 170 16.50 -0.86 -17.64
N ASN A 171 15.58 -0.76 -18.59
CA ASN A 171 14.72 -1.87 -19.00
C ASN A 171 15.54 -2.92 -19.73
N VAL A 172 16.45 -2.47 -20.62
CA VAL A 172 17.32 -3.34 -21.42
C VAL A 172 18.20 -4.21 -20.54
N GLY A 173 18.90 -3.59 -19.57
CA GLY A 173 19.72 -4.34 -18.62
C GLY A 173 18.90 -5.28 -17.74
N THR A 174 17.74 -4.82 -17.28
CA THR A 174 16.84 -5.67 -16.46
C THR A 174 16.35 -6.90 -17.22
N VAL A 175 15.97 -6.76 -18.47
CA VAL A 175 15.54 -7.87 -19.30
C VAL A 175 16.68 -8.87 -19.53
N GLN A 176 17.92 -8.41 -19.75
CA GLN A 176 19.07 -9.31 -19.98
C GLN A 176 19.31 -10.28 -18.82
N PHE A 177 19.20 -9.83 -17.56
CA PHE A 177 19.35 -10.77 -16.45
C PHE A 177 18.04 -11.48 -16.09
N ALA A 178 16.88 -10.87 -16.33
CA ALA A 178 15.59 -11.54 -16.13
C ALA A 178 15.43 -12.79 -17.01
N GLN A 179 15.89 -12.74 -18.26
CA GLN A 179 15.84 -13.87 -19.20
C GLN A 179 16.69 -15.07 -18.78
N ARG A 180 17.57 -14.92 -17.79
CA ARG A 180 18.38 -16.03 -17.24
C ARG A 180 17.64 -16.82 -16.16
N LEU A 181 16.49 -16.29 -15.71
CA LEU A 181 15.60 -16.98 -14.79
C LEU A 181 14.65 -17.88 -15.58
N SER A 182 14.43 -19.09 -15.12
CA SER A 182 13.29 -19.85 -15.62
C SER A 182 11.98 -19.23 -15.10
N ILE A 183 10.90 -19.40 -15.84
CA ILE A 183 9.59 -18.89 -15.45
C ILE A 183 9.17 -19.38 -14.05
N PRO A 184 9.32 -20.68 -13.68
CA PRO A 184 9.01 -21.13 -12.33
C PRO A 184 9.88 -20.48 -11.24
N GLU A 185 11.19 -20.31 -11.49
CA GLU A 185 12.08 -19.63 -10.53
C GLU A 185 11.62 -18.20 -10.26
N TYR A 186 11.31 -17.46 -11.33
CA TYR A 186 10.89 -16.07 -11.21
C TYR A 186 9.52 -15.96 -10.54
N PHE A 187 8.56 -16.77 -10.94
CA PHE A 187 7.24 -16.81 -10.31
C PHE A 187 7.30 -17.10 -8.81
N ASN A 188 8.13 -18.09 -8.41
CA ASN A 188 8.28 -18.43 -7.00
C ASN A 188 8.87 -17.28 -6.18
N ILE A 189 9.80 -16.53 -6.72
CA ILE A 189 10.35 -15.34 -6.03
C ILE A 189 9.29 -14.23 -5.93
N ILE A 190 8.54 -13.96 -7.00
CA ILE A 190 7.41 -13.00 -6.94
C ILE A 190 6.43 -13.39 -5.83
N LYS A 191 6.10 -14.67 -5.71
CA LYS A 191 5.22 -15.16 -4.65
C LYS A 191 5.86 -15.05 -3.26
N ALA A 192 7.16 -15.28 -3.13
CA ALA A 192 7.90 -15.15 -1.89
C ALA A 192 7.94 -13.69 -1.38
N PHE A 193 7.92 -12.70 -2.29
CA PHE A 193 7.73 -11.29 -1.96
C PHE A 193 6.29 -10.93 -1.54
N GLY A 194 5.36 -11.88 -1.57
CA GLY A 194 3.97 -11.69 -1.15
C GLY A 194 3.04 -11.17 -2.25
N PHE A 195 3.51 -10.95 -3.48
CA PHE A 195 2.64 -10.47 -4.56
C PHE A 195 1.52 -11.46 -4.88
N GLY A 196 0.31 -10.93 -5.07
CA GLY A 196 -0.89 -11.72 -5.32
C GLY A 196 -1.46 -12.40 -4.05
N ALA A 197 -1.06 -11.95 -2.86
CA ALA A 197 -1.60 -12.38 -1.57
C ALA A 197 -1.95 -11.15 -0.71
N ARG A 198 -2.88 -11.32 0.22
CA ARG A 198 -3.15 -10.30 1.23
C ARG A 198 -2.03 -10.29 2.26
N THR A 199 -1.68 -9.10 2.76
CA THR A 199 -0.68 -8.93 3.84
C THR A 199 -1.24 -9.35 5.19
N GLY A 200 -2.58 -9.32 5.34
CA GLY A 200 -3.27 -9.58 6.59
C GLY A 200 -3.39 -8.34 7.48
N ILE A 201 -3.19 -7.14 6.91
CA ILE A 201 -3.49 -5.90 7.64
C ILE A 201 -4.92 -5.95 8.16
N ASP A 202 -5.11 -5.53 9.39
CA ASP A 202 -6.38 -5.62 10.12
C ASP A 202 -7.41 -4.54 9.70
N LEU A 203 -7.30 -4.04 8.49
CA LEU A 203 -8.24 -3.13 7.86
C LEU A 203 -9.11 -3.84 6.81
N PRO A 204 -10.37 -3.39 6.62
CA PRO A 204 -11.29 -4.06 5.71
C PRO A 204 -10.95 -3.81 4.23
N ARG A 205 -11.35 -4.76 3.37
CA ARG A 205 -11.29 -4.66 1.90
C ARG A 205 -9.88 -4.60 1.31
N GLU A 206 -8.90 -5.20 1.97
CA GLU A 206 -7.56 -5.33 1.40
C GLU A 206 -7.62 -6.08 0.05
N ALA A 207 -6.98 -5.50 -0.98
CA ALA A 207 -6.80 -6.13 -2.29
C ALA A 207 -5.53 -7.00 -2.29
N SER A 208 -5.63 -8.22 -2.80
CA SER A 208 -4.45 -9.09 -2.95
C SER A 208 -3.55 -8.73 -4.14
N GLY A 209 -4.05 -7.90 -5.06
CA GLY A 209 -3.43 -7.73 -6.35
C GLY A 209 -3.61 -8.96 -7.26
N THR A 210 -3.08 -8.88 -8.47
CA THR A 210 -3.16 -9.97 -9.45
C THR A 210 -1.77 -10.35 -9.95
N VAL A 211 -1.39 -11.61 -9.75
CA VAL A 211 -0.21 -12.22 -10.37
C VAL A 211 -0.72 -13.36 -11.25
N HIS A 212 -0.57 -13.19 -12.56
CA HIS A 212 -0.98 -14.25 -13.49
C HIS A 212 -0.12 -15.50 -13.30
N PRO A 213 -0.72 -16.70 -13.40
CA PRO A 213 0.03 -17.93 -13.31
C PRO A 213 0.97 -18.10 -14.53
N PRO A 214 2.07 -18.86 -14.40
CA PRO A 214 3.10 -18.99 -15.43
C PRO A 214 2.59 -19.38 -16.82
N GLU A 215 1.52 -20.15 -16.91
CA GLU A 215 0.91 -20.62 -18.16
C GLU A 215 0.30 -19.48 -19.00
N LYS A 216 0.11 -18.31 -18.38
CA LYS A 216 -0.40 -17.09 -19.02
C LYS A 216 0.70 -16.08 -19.37
N TRP A 217 1.95 -16.43 -19.10
CA TRP A 217 3.08 -15.57 -19.46
C TRP A 217 3.48 -15.82 -20.91
N ASN A 218 3.60 -14.75 -21.68
CA ASN A 218 3.99 -14.79 -23.10
C ASN A 218 5.50 -14.60 -23.28
#